data_fb24a4fdf1151b35db6b70adc1c99b5f
#
_entry.id   fb24a4fdf1151b35db6b70adc1c99b5f
#
_cell.length_a   1.000
_cell.length_b   1.000
_cell.length_c   1.000
_cell.angle_alpha   90.00
_cell.angle_beta   90.00
_cell.angle_gamma   90.00
#
_symmetry.space_group_name_H-M   'P 1'
#
loop_
_entity.id
_entity.type
_entity.pdbx_description
1 polymer ?
#
loop_
_entity_poly.entity_id
_entity_poly.type
_entity_poly.pdbx_seq_one_letter_code
_entity_poly.pdbx_strand_id
1 'polypeptide(L)'
;MSRDGSVDVKVPDLGDFKDVVVIDVLVKAGDTVAVETPLITLETEKAALDVPSPAAGVIAEVTVRTGDRVNTGSVIARLRSAEQATADARGSSHKDETAPHQALRESEPFGGEPYMDTVPIAPMEKAKEPPPAQASPDAAAPASKTTPASRPAPAPAVSPVAYDFDLLVLGAGPGGYTAAFRAADLGLKVALVERWPQLGGVCLNVGCIPSKALLHAARVIEEANEMAPHGISFGKPTIDVGRLREWKSRVVNRLAGGLAGLARQRKVTVIQGTGQFTGPHEVRVTERGDARTVSFAQCIIAAGSEPARLPGLPDDPRVIDSTGALELDLPGRLLVIGGGIIGLEMATVYQALGVKVSVVELTEGLMPGCDRDLVKPLEKRIASRYENVWTGTRVTAVEARGEGLQVTFAGSRAPKVATYDRVLVSVGRSPNGARIAPEAAGVKLGERGFIPVDRQMRTNQPHIFAIGDIVGAPMLAHKATHEGKVAAEVAAGQKSSFDARVVPSVAYTDPEIAWVGLTETEARANGTAFEKGSFPWAASARSLTLGRDEGLTKLLFDPATHRLLGGGIVGPNAGDLISEVALAIEMGADAADVALTVHPHPTLSETVAMAAEAFDGTLTDLYLPRRKPGKAAAGV
;
A
#
# COMPACT_ATOMS: atom_id res chain seq x y z
N MET A 1 -39.39 -18.61 17.09
CA MET A 1 -40.02 -17.28 16.91
C MET A 1 -40.76 -16.95 18.19
N SER A 2 -40.31 -15.90 18.88
CA SER A 2 -41.01 -15.41 20.07
C SER A 2 -42.34 -14.76 19.67
N ARG A 3 -43.27 -14.65 20.63
CA ARG A 3 -44.65 -14.12 20.39
C ARG A 3 -44.71 -12.69 19.82
N ASP A 4 -43.57 -11.99 19.71
CA ASP A 4 -43.44 -10.59 19.24
C ASP A 4 -42.76 -10.44 17.85
N GLY A 5 -42.61 -11.49 17.08
CA GLY A 5 -42.01 -11.39 15.72
C GLY A 5 -40.54 -10.99 15.69
N SER A 6 -39.85 -10.97 16.83
CA SER A 6 -38.42 -10.71 16.92
C SER A 6 -37.61 -11.99 16.73
N VAL A 7 -36.42 -11.85 16.12
CA VAL A 7 -35.41 -12.91 15.91
C VAL A 7 -34.33 -12.78 16.97
N ASP A 8 -34.11 -13.82 17.76
CA ASP A 8 -33.01 -13.88 18.72
C ASP A 8 -31.69 -14.09 17.95
N VAL A 9 -30.73 -13.18 18.14
CA VAL A 9 -29.36 -13.35 17.69
C VAL A 9 -28.57 -14.09 18.75
N LYS A 10 -27.95 -15.19 18.35
CA LYS A 10 -27.21 -16.08 19.25
C LYS A 10 -25.74 -16.12 18.90
N VAL A 11 -24.91 -16.34 19.91
CA VAL A 11 -23.48 -16.64 19.72
C VAL A 11 -23.34 -17.89 18.86
N PRO A 12 -22.58 -17.85 17.76
CA PRO A 12 -22.33 -19.00 16.90
C PRO A 12 -21.55 -20.08 17.63
N ASP A 13 -21.34 -21.21 16.98
CA ASP A 13 -20.52 -22.30 17.53
C ASP A 13 -19.08 -21.80 17.74
N LEU A 14 -18.64 -21.82 18.99
CA LEU A 14 -17.30 -21.42 19.41
C LEU A 14 -16.33 -22.62 19.54
N GLY A 15 -16.72 -23.81 19.11
CA GLY A 15 -15.95 -25.03 19.29
C GLY A 15 -15.80 -25.39 20.79
N ASP A 16 -14.57 -25.69 21.21
CA ASP A 16 -14.26 -26.10 22.59
C ASP A 16 -14.22 -24.97 23.61
N PHE A 17 -14.40 -23.69 23.20
CA PHE A 17 -14.31 -22.53 24.08
C PHE A 17 -15.60 -22.35 24.89
N LYS A 18 -15.45 -22.18 26.21
CA LYS A 18 -16.53 -21.92 27.17
C LYS A 18 -16.24 -20.63 27.93
N ASP A 19 -17.31 -19.99 28.40
CA ASP A 19 -17.24 -18.76 29.19
C ASP A 19 -16.42 -17.64 28.56
N VAL A 20 -16.62 -17.43 27.25
CA VAL A 20 -15.91 -16.43 26.44
C VAL A 20 -16.36 -15.01 26.83
N VAL A 21 -15.42 -14.10 27.00
CA VAL A 21 -15.70 -12.74 27.47
C VAL A 21 -16.16 -11.83 26.33
N VAL A 22 -17.22 -11.07 26.53
CA VAL A 22 -17.63 -9.97 25.65
C VAL A 22 -16.72 -8.78 25.90
N ILE A 23 -15.83 -8.44 24.96
CA ILE A 23 -14.90 -7.32 25.11
C ILE A 23 -15.46 -6.00 24.56
N ASP A 24 -16.39 -6.07 23.61
CA ASP A 24 -17.06 -4.86 23.10
C ASP A 24 -18.50 -5.16 22.66
N VAL A 25 -19.37 -4.15 22.76
CA VAL A 25 -20.75 -4.17 22.29
C VAL A 25 -20.89 -3.03 21.28
N LEU A 26 -21.01 -3.39 19.99
CA LEU A 26 -20.88 -2.48 18.86
C LEU A 26 -22.19 -1.82 18.45
N VAL A 27 -23.33 -2.26 19.03
CA VAL A 27 -24.68 -1.80 18.67
C VAL A 27 -25.50 -1.51 19.92
N LYS A 28 -26.54 -0.70 19.77
CA LYS A 28 -27.52 -0.38 20.81
C LYS A 28 -28.94 -0.56 20.29
N ALA A 29 -29.91 -0.62 21.20
CA ALA A 29 -31.33 -0.65 20.84
C ALA A 29 -31.69 0.56 19.97
N GLY A 30 -32.40 0.30 18.87
CA GLY A 30 -32.78 1.28 17.86
C GLY A 30 -31.82 1.37 16.66
N ASP A 31 -30.66 0.77 16.69
CA ASP A 31 -29.75 0.76 15.55
C ASP A 31 -30.27 -0.15 14.42
N THR A 32 -30.16 0.34 13.19
CA THR A 32 -30.47 -0.45 11.98
C THR A 32 -29.21 -1.19 11.53
N VAL A 33 -29.30 -2.50 11.39
CA VAL A 33 -28.18 -3.36 10.98
C VAL A 33 -28.51 -4.11 9.69
N ALA A 34 -27.50 -4.34 8.87
CA ALA A 34 -27.55 -5.22 7.71
C ALA A 34 -27.10 -6.63 8.11
N VAL A 35 -27.31 -7.62 7.22
CA VAL A 35 -26.69 -8.95 7.36
C VAL A 35 -25.19 -8.78 7.47
N GLU A 36 -24.52 -9.59 8.30
CA GLU A 36 -23.07 -9.56 8.56
C GLU A 36 -22.56 -8.30 9.30
N THR A 37 -23.42 -7.39 9.76
CA THR A 37 -22.99 -6.27 10.62
C THR A 37 -22.52 -6.81 11.97
N PRO A 38 -21.27 -6.52 12.42
CA PRO A 38 -20.78 -6.94 13.75
C PRO A 38 -21.61 -6.34 14.87
N LEU A 39 -22.05 -7.17 15.81
CA LEU A 39 -22.92 -6.77 16.95
C LEU A 39 -22.15 -6.69 18.27
N ILE A 40 -21.31 -7.69 18.53
CA ILE A 40 -20.42 -7.75 19.70
C ILE A 40 -19.09 -8.36 19.30
N THR A 41 -18.04 -8.08 20.07
CA THR A 41 -16.73 -8.73 19.96
C THR A 41 -16.49 -9.63 21.17
N LEU A 42 -16.12 -10.89 20.92
CA LEU A 42 -15.78 -11.90 21.91
C LEU A 42 -14.27 -12.10 21.97
N GLU A 43 -13.69 -12.32 23.16
CA GLU A 43 -12.27 -12.63 23.33
C GLU A 43 -12.10 -14.10 23.72
N THR A 44 -11.44 -14.86 22.87
CA THR A 44 -10.98 -16.23 23.17
C THR A 44 -9.48 -16.21 23.51
N GLU A 45 -8.95 -17.29 24.10
CA GLU A 45 -7.51 -17.40 24.41
C GLU A 45 -6.58 -17.24 23.18
N LYS A 46 -7.12 -17.33 21.96
CA LYS A 46 -6.33 -17.29 20.71
C LYS A 46 -6.61 -16.09 19.82
N ALA A 47 -7.79 -15.50 19.87
CA ALA A 47 -8.19 -14.37 19.00
C ALA A 47 -9.45 -13.66 19.49
N ALA A 48 -9.64 -12.42 19.06
CA ALA A 48 -10.92 -11.71 19.13
C ALA A 48 -11.80 -12.10 17.93
N LEU A 49 -13.08 -12.37 18.18
CA LEU A 49 -14.07 -12.80 17.19
C LEU A 49 -15.29 -11.89 17.25
N ASP A 50 -15.66 -11.31 16.10
CA ASP A 50 -16.91 -10.55 15.98
C ASP A 50 -18.09 -11.49 15.70
N VAL A 51 -19.19 -11.28 16.41
CA VAL A 51 -20.44 -11.98 16.16
C VAL A 51 -21.32 -11.13 15.24
N PRO A 52 -21.54 -11.58 13.97
CA PRO A 52 -22.29 -10.82 12.99
C PRO A 52 -23.81 -10.98 13.16
N SER A 53 -24.57 -10.02 12.61
CA SER A 53 -26.03 -10.10 12.52
C SER A 53 -26.45 -11.15 11.48
N PRO A 54 -27.31 -12.10 11.81
CA PRO A 54 -27.78 -13.12 10.86
C PRO A 54 -28.85 -12.59 9.87
N ALA A 55 -29.40 -11.40 10.12
CA ALA A 55 -30.43 -10.80 9.27
C ALA A 55 -30.36 -9.26 9.31
N ALA A 56 -30.87 -8.60 8.28
CA ALA A 56 -31.11 -7.16 8.30
C ALA A 56 -32.33 -6.82 9.15
N GLY A 57 -32.24 -5.76 9.95
CA GLY A 57 -33.36 -5.34 10.81
C GLY A 57 -32.97 -4.20 11.75
N VAL A 58 -33.83 -3.95 12.73
CA VAL A 58 -33.59 -2.96 13.80
C VAL A 58 -33.33 -3.71 15.10
N ILE A 59 -32.29 -3.35 15.83
CA ILE A 59 -31.99 -3.91 17.15
C ILE A 59 -33.09 -3.50 18.12
N ALA A 60 -33.88 -4.47 18.57
CA ALA A 60 -34.94 -4.25 19.57
C ALA A 60 -34.32 -4.16 20.97
N GLU A 61 -33.36 -5.02 21.28
CA GLU A 61 -32.74 -5.12 22.58
C GLU A 61 -31.33 -5.73 22.42
N VAL A 62 -30.35 -5.25 23.22
CA VAL A 62 -29.06 -5.90 23.42
C VAL A 62 -29.07 -6.52 24.81
N THR A 63 -28.84 -7.84 24.91
CA THR A 63 -29.00 -8.61 26.16
C THR A 63 -27.69 -8.83 26.91
N VAL A 64 -26.54 -8.39 26.36
CA VAL A 64 -25.21 -8.56 26.94
C VAL A 64 -24.48 -7.22 27.08
N ARG A 65 -23.50 -7.17 27.98
CA ARG A 65 -22.64 -6.00 28.23
C ARG A 65 -21.18 -6.38 28.15
N THR A 66 -20.33 -5.40 27.91
CA THR A 66 -18.87 -5.59 27.99
C THR A 66 -18.48 -6.14 29.38
N GLY A 67 -17.72 -7.24 29.39
CA GLY A 67 -17.34 -7.99 30.58
C GLY A 67 -18.20 -9.23 30.87
N ASP A 68 -19.36 -9.40 30.21
CA ASP A 68 -20.18 -10.59 30.37
C ASP A 68 -19.50 -11.82 29.76
N ARG A 69 -19.82 -13.00 30.29
CA ARG A 69 -19.35 -14.29 29.79
C ARG A 69 -20.48 -14.99 29.04
N VAL A 70 -20.17 -15.42 27.82
CA VAL A 70 -21.14 -16.08 26.94
C VAL A 70 -20.61 -17.43 26.43
N ASN A 71 -21.54 -18.30 26.06
CA ASN A 71 -21.27 -19.62 25.48
C ASN A 71 -21.97 -19.74 24.12
N THR A 72 -21.61 -20.74 23.33
CA THR A 72 -22.34 -21.12 22.11
C THR A 72 -23.85 -21.15 22.35
N GLY A 73 -24.63 -20.44 21.54
CA GLY A 73 -26.08 -20.36 21.65
C GLY A 73 -26.62 -19.31 22.64
N SER A 74 -25.77 -18.60 23.42
CA SER A 74 -26.21 -17.47 24.26
C SER A 74 -26.87 -16.38 23.43
N VAL A 75 -28.04 -15.88 23.82
CA VAL A 75 -28.73 -14.77 23.14
C VAL A 75 -28.01 -13.47 23.47
N ILE A 76 -27.60 -12.71 22.47
CA ILE A 76 -26.84 -11.46 22.61
C ILE A 76 -27.62 -10.22 22.21
N ALA A 77 -28.57 -10.37 21.30
CA ALA A 77 -29.46 -9.28 20.86
C ALA A 77 -30.75 -9.84 20.31
N ARG A 78 -31.75 -8.96 20.16
CA ARG A 78 -33.03 -9.25 19.47
C ARG A 78 -33.21 -8.31 18.30
N LEU A 79 -33.56 -8.84 17.13
CA LEU A 79 -33.80 -8.11 15.88
C LEU A 79 -35.29 -8.09 15.58
N ARG A 80 -35.82 -6.93 15.13
CA ARG A 80 -37.13 -6.81 14.47
C ARG A 80 -36.90 -6.67 12.96
N SER A 81 -37.74 -7.32 12.14
CA SER A 81 -37.70 -7.15 10.69
C SER A 81 -37.98 -5.70 10.30
N ALA A 82 -37.30 -5.19 9.26
CA ALA A 82 -37.49 -3.82 8.78
C ALA A 82 -38.93 -3.53 8.31
N GLU A 83 -39.69 -4.56 7.91
CA GLU A 83 -41.11 -4.44 7.52
C GLU A 83 -42.03 -4.17 8.72
N GLN A 84 -41.69 -4.64 9.91
CA GLN A 84 -42.50 -4.42 11.13
C GLN A 84 -42.17 -3.08 11.82
N ALA A 85 -40.96 -2.58 11.69
CA ALA A 85 -40.59 -1.26 12.21
C ALA A 85 -41.28 -0.11 11.45
N THR A 86 -41.67 -0.34 10.19
CA THR A 86 -42.46 0.61 9.38
C THR A 86 -43.96 0.52 9.60
N ALA A 87 -44.45 -0.57 10.18
CA ALA A 87 -45.88 -0.75 10.48
C ALA A 87 -46.34 0.04 11.73
N ASP A 88 -45.45 0.15 12.73
CA ASP A 88 -45.76 0.91 13.96
C ASP A 88 -45.66 2.45 13.76
N ALA A 89 -44.98 2.89 12.69
CA ALA A 89 -44.87 4.31 12.33
C ALA A 89 -45.95 4.81 11.37
N ARG A 90 -46.82 3.94 10.84
CA ARG A 90 -47.91 4.28 9.90
C ARG A 90 -49.30 3.93 10.43
N GLY A 91 -49.59 4.43 11.58
CA GLY A 91 -50.98 4.56 12.05
C GLY A 91 -51.58 5.87 11.59
N SER A 92 -51.71 6.15 10.30
CA SER A 92 -52.76 7.00 9.71
C SER A 92 -52.58 7.23 8.21
N SER A 93 -53.66 6.94 7.49
CA SER A 93 -54.13 7.43 6.17
C SER A 93 -53.67 6.75 4.87
N HIS A 94 -54.63 6.00 4.34
CA HIS A 94 -55.24 5.92 2.99
C HIS A 94 -54.42 5.52 1.76
N LYS A 95 -54.75 4.35 1.26
CA LYS A 95 -55.48 3.89 0.03
C LYS A 95 -54.89 4.19 -1.36
N ASP A 96 -54.82 3.08 -2.08
CA ASP A 96 -55.00 2.77 -3.51
C ASP A 96 -53.73 2.86 -4.40
N GLU A 97 -53.39 1.93 -5.24
CA GLU A 97 -54.05 1.01 -6.18
C GLU A 97 -53.01 0.05 -6.80
N THR A 98 -53.37 -1.22 -6.91
CA THR A 98 -53.19 -2.25 -7.94
C THR A 98 -52.05 -2.13 -9.00
N ALA A 99 -51.27 -3.13 -9.31
CA ALA A 99 -51.49 -4.48 -9.80
C ALA A 99 -50.17 -5.25 -10.06
N PRO A 100 -50.16 -6.53 -10.45
CA PRO A 100 -49.18 -7.50 -10.03
C PRO A 100 -48.10 -7.80 -11.07
N HIS A 101 -46.89 -8.13 -10.65
CA HIS A 101 -45.92 -8.82 -11.47
C HIS A 101 -45.58 -10.22 -10.94
N GLN A 102 -45.65 -11.14 -11.87
CA GLN A 102 -45.58 -12.59 -11.78
C GLN A 102 -44.31 -13.11 -11.09
N ALA A 103 -44.54 -14.11 -10.25
CA ALA A 103 -43.55 -14.98 -9.67
C ALA A 103 -42.80 -15.78 -10.74
N LEU A 104 -41.50 -15.79 -10.71
CA LEU A 104 -40.64 -16.75 -11.40
C LEU A 104 -40.37 -17.91 -10.44
N ARG A 105 -40.57 -19.10 -10.96
CA ARG A 105 -40.54 -20.39 -10.28
C ARG A 105 -39.12 -20.71 -9.76
N GLU A 106 -39.08 -21.22 -8.53
CA GLU A 106 -37.96 -21.94 -7.94
C GLU A 106 -37.58 -23.15 -8.81
N SER A 107 -36.31 -23.31 -9.12
CA SER A 107 -35.73 -24.53 -9.66
C SER A 107 -35.02 -25.30 -8.54
N GLU A 108 -35.31 -26.57 -8.47
CA GLU A 108 -34.84 -27.53 -7.47
C GLU A 108 -33.30 -27.70 -7.50
N PRO A 109 -32.67 -28.10 -6.36
CA PRO A 109 -31.23 -28.29 -6.27
C PRO A 109 -30.80 -29.63 -6.87
N PHE A 110 -29.80 -29.59 -7.72
CA PHE A 110 -29.08 -30.77 -8.19
C PHE A 110 -28.33 -31.42 -7.03
N GLY A 111 -28.72 -32.64 -6.67
CA GLY A 111 -27.95 -33.51 -5.81
C GLY A 111 -26.73 -34.05 -6.52
N GLY A 112 -25.55 -33.70 -6.02
CA GLY A 112 -24.27 -34.29 -6.39
C GLY A 112 -23.53 -34.69 -5.12
N GLU A 113 -23.20 -35.97 -4.98
CA GLU A 113 -22.45 -36.51 -3.87
C GLU A 113 -21.05 -35.92 -3.78
N PRO A 114 -20.46 -35.81 -2.58
CA PRO A 114 -19.11 -35.23 -2.41
C PRO A 114 -18.05 -36.25 -2.81
N TYR A 115 -17.26 -35.93 -3.81
CA TYR A 115 -16.04 -36.65 -4.16
C TYR A 115 -14.95 -36.31 -3.12
N MET A 116 -14.80 -37.21 -2.16
CA MET A 116 -13.70 -37.19 -1.20
C MET A 116 -12.76 -38.37 -1.50
N ASP A 117 -11.72 -38.12 -2.26
CA ASP A 117 -10.52 -38.95 -2.19
C ASP A 117 -9.34 -38.06 -1.81
N THR A 118 -9.09 -37.95 -0.52
CA THR A 118 -7.86 -37.44 0.02
C THR A 118 -6.79 -38.51 -0.02
N VAL A 119 -5.85 -38.39 -0.95
CA VAL A 119 -4.61 -39.16 -0.92
C VAL A 119 -3.81 -38.68 0.30
N PRO A 120 -3.39 -39.57 1.22
CA PRO A 120 -2.57 -39.20 2.36
C PRO A 120 -1.17 -38.79 1.88
N ILE A 121 -0.78 -37.56 2.15
CA ILE A 121 0.61 -37.11 1.99
C ILE A 121 1.42 -37.78 3.10
N ALA A 122 2.39 -38.63 2.74
CA ALA A 122 3.33 -39.21 3.67
C ALA A 122 4.16 -38.14 4.37
N PRO A 123 4.49 -38.30 5.67
CA PRO A 123 5.30 -37.32 6.39
C PRO A 123 6.71 -37.26 5.79
N MET A 124 7.15 -36.06 5.41
CA MET A 124 8.54 -35.82 5.03
C MET A 124 9.47 -36.16 6.22
N GLU A 125 10.38 -37.09 6.05
CA GLU A 125 11.47 -37.36 6.99
C GLU A 125 12.30 -36.07 7.19
N LYS A 126 12.49 -35.71 8.45
CA LYS A 126 13.40 -34.61 8.82
C LYS A 126 14.81 -34.93 8.36
N ALA A 127 15.38 -34.10 7.52
CA ALA A 127 16.79 -34.18 7.15
C ALA A 127 17.66 -34.14 8.43
N LYS A 128 18.57 -35.10 8.56
CA LYS A 128 19.52 -35.16 9.65
C LYS A 128 20.49 -34.00 9.56
N GLU A 129 20.64 -33.27 10.66
CA GLU A 129 21.71 -32.28 10.83
C GLU A 129 23.09 -32.91 10.56
N PRO A 130 23.99 -32.21 9.86
CA PRO A 130 25.38 -32.65 9.73
C PRO A 130 26.08 -32.55 11.09
N PRO A 131 27.02 -33.48 11.38
CA PRO A 131 27.73 -33.50 12.64
C PRO A 131 28.66 -32.30 12.80
N PRO A 132 28.91 -31.80 14.03
CA PRO A 132 29.75 -30.64 14.26
C PRO A 132 31.21 -30.96 13.90
N ALA A 133 31.86 -30.02 13.21
CA ALA A 133 33.26 -30.11 12.85
C ALA A 133 34.16 -30.15 14.09
N GLN A 134 34.99 -31.19 14.14
CA GLN A 134 36.01 -31.40 15.18
C GLN A 134 37.10 -30.34 15.03
N ALA A 135 37.34 -29.58 16.09
CA ALA A 135 38.47 -28.68 16.22
C ALA A 135 39.75 -29.48 16.45
N SER A 136 40.77 -29.29 15.63
CA SER A 136 42.11 -29.82 15.84
C SER A 136 42.84 -29.00 16.90
N PRO A 137 43.64 -29.63 17.77
CA PRO A 137 44.43 -28.90 18.75
C PRO A 137 45.81 -28.57 18.17
N ASP A 138 46.19 -27.32 18.17
CA ASP A 138 47.58 -27.00 17.98
C ASP A 138 48.08 -25.83 18.84
N ALA A 139 49.17 -26.14 19.55
CA ALA A 139 50.24 -25.31 20.07
C ALA A 139 49.96 -24.26 21.15
N ALA A 140 50.24 -24.69 22.35
CA ALA A 140 50.53 -23.83 23.51
C ALA A 140 51.87 -23.09 23.32
N ALA A 141 51.87 -21.76 23.44
CA ALA A 141 53.06 -20.94 23.69
C ALA A 141 53.07 -20.44 25.13
N PRO A 142 54.22 -20.24 25.78
CA PRO A 142 54.36 -20.17 27.24
C PRO A 142 53.93 -18.84 27.82
N ALA A 143 53.29 -18.91 28.99
CA ALA A 143 52.85 -17.79 29.79
C ALA A 143 54.00 -16.96 30.34
N SER A 144 54.07 -15.67 30.00
CA SER A 144 54.88 -14.69 30.68
C SER A 144 54.09 -14.08 31.86
N LYS A 145 54.68 -14.16 33.04
CA LYS A 145 54.14 -13.59 34.31
C LYS A 145 54.23 -12.07 34.24
N THR A 146 53.10 -11.39 34.12
CA THR A 146 53.01 -9.95 34.37
C THR A 146 52.30 -9.69 35.69
N THR A 147 52.92 -8.88 36.50
CA THR A 147 52.49 -8.37 37.80
C THR A 147 51.15 -7.66 37.73
N PRO A 148 50.22 -7.78 38.70
CA PRO A 148 48.92 -7.13 38.63
C PRO A 148 49.05 -5.61 38.82
N ALA A 149 48.71 -4.87 37.75
CA ALA A 149 48.55 -3.43 37.83
C ALA A 149 47.26 -3.12 38.62
N SER A 150 47.34 -2.18 39.50
CA SER A 150 46.28 -1.68 40.36
C SER A 150 45.06 -1.24 39.52
N ARG A 151 43.90 -1.81 39.83
CA ARG A 151 42.59 -1.50 39.23
C ARG A 151 42.26 -0.02 39.46
N PRO A 152 41.97 0.79 38.42
CA PRO A 152 41.47 2.14 38.62
C PRO A 152 40.16 2.11 39.39
N ALA A 153 39.96 3.07 40.30
CA ALA A 153 38.70 3.24 41.01
C ALA A 153 37.53 3.37 40.04
N PRO A 154 36.35 2.78 40.35
CA PRO A 154 35.18 2.94 39.50
C PRO A 154 34.82 4.41 39.39
N ALA A 155 34.67 4.89 38.16
CA ALA A 155 34.15 6.21 37.90
C ALA A 155 32.78 6.36 38.57
N PRO A 156 32.44 7.56 39.10
CA PRO A 156 31.15 7.77 39.77
C PRO A 156 30.04 7.36 38.79
N ALA A 157 29.14 6.49 39.27
CA ALA A 157 27.96 6.07 38.54
C ALA A 157 27.12 7.31 38.21
N VAL A 158 27.11 7.71 36.95
CA VAL A 158 26.18 8.72 36.44
C VAL A 158 24.79 8.12 36.63
N SER A 159 23.96 8.76 37.44
CA SER A 159 22.55 8.36 37.61
C SER A 159 21.92 8.27 36.24
N PRO A 160 21.18 7.19 35.92
CA PRO A 160 20.52 7.08 34.61
C PRO A 160 19.59 8.28 34.43
N VAL A 161 19.79 9.04 33.35
CA VAL A 161 18.88 10.13 32.97
C VAL A 161 17.51 9.49 32.71
N ALA A 162 16.51 9.91 33.48
CA ALA A 162 15.14 9.44 33.29
C ALA A 162 14.50 10.23 32.15
N TYR A 163 14.14 9.54 31.10
CA TYR A 163 13.39 10.11 29.96
C TYR A 163 11.89 9.81 30.11
N ASP A 164 11.05 10.64 29.46
CA ASP A 164 9.59 10.41 29.41
C ASP A 164 9.26 9.11 28.66
N PHE A 165 10.03 8.79 27.62
CA PHE A 165 9.85 7.62 26.76
C PHE A 165 11.19 6.95 26.42
N ASP A 166 11.15 5.62 26.24
CA ASP A 166 12.29 4.86 25.72
C ASP A 166 12.51 5.18 24.25
N LEU A 167 11.40 5.33 23.47
CA LEU A 167 11.41 5.65 22.06
C LEU A 167 10.36 6.70 21.73
N LEU A 168 10.78 7.74 21.00
CA LEU A 168 9.90 8.69 20.34
C LEU A 168 9.92 8.43 18.82
N VAL A 169 8.74 8.29 18.20
CA VAL A 169 8.61 8.22 16.75
C VAL A 169 7.99 9.54 16.25
N LEU A 170 8.69 10.23 15.36
CA LEU A 170 8.29 11.53 14.83
C LEU A 170 7.65 11.37 13.44
N GLY A 171 6.31 11.36 13.40
CA GLY A 171 5.48 11.14 12.21
C GLY A 171 4.81 9.76 12.21
N ALA A 172 3.50 9.73 11.96
CA ALA A 172 2.67 8.52 11.99
C ALA A 172 2.23 8.07 10.58
N GLY A 173 3.08 8.26 9.57
CA GLY A 173 2.93 7.61 8.27
C GLY A 173 3.17 6.10 8.35
N PRO A 174 3.09 5.33 7.22
CA PRO A 174 3.23 3.87 7.22
C PRO A 174 4.48 3.36 7.94
N GLY A 175 5.64 3.96 7.72
CA GLY A 175 6.84 3.61 8.46
C GLY A 175 6.75 3.94 9.95
N GLY A 176 6.21 5.12 10.29
CA GLY A 176 6.17 5.61 11.66
C GLY A 176 5.24 4.82 12.58
N TYR A 177 3.98 4.58 12.18
CA TYR A 177 3.09 3.76 13.01
C TYR A 177 3.57 2.30 13.08
N THR A 178 4.15 1.76 12.01
CA THR A 178 4.75 0.41 12.04
C THR A 178 5.91 0.34 13.02
N ALA A 179 6.81 1.33 13.00
CA ALA A 179 7.93 1.39 13.94
C ALA A 179 7.44 1.51 15.39
N ALA A 180 6.47 2.39 15.64
CA ALA A 180 5.90 2.59 16.98
C ALA A 180 5.23 1.33 17.52
N PHE A 181 4.46 0.63 16.71
CA PHE A 181 3.77 -0.61 17.09
C PHE A 181 4.78 -1.75 17.33
N ARG A 182 5.74 -1.92 16.41
CA ARG A 182 6.78 -2.94 16.59
C ARG A 182 7.63 -2.70 17.84
N ALA A 183 8.01 -1.46 18.12
CA ALA A 183 8.76 -1.11 19.31
C ALA A 183 7.96 -1.37 20.61
N ALA A 184 6.68 -1.06 20.60
CA ALA A 184 5.78 -1.37 21.73
C ALA A 184 5.61 -2.88 21.94
N ASP A 185 5.48 -3.66 20.85
CA ASP A 185 5.44 -5.13 20.90
C ASP A 185 6.75 -5.72 21.46
N LEU A 186 7.87 -5.00 21.33
CA LEU A 186 9.18 -5.35 21.90
C LEU A 186 9.38 -4.82 23.33
N GLY A 187 8.36 -4.22 23.94
CA GLY A 187 8.33 -3.81 25.33
C GLY A 187 8.82 -2.39 25.62
N LEU A 188 9.11 -1.58 24.60
CA LEU A 188 9.52 -0.19 24.79
C LEU A 188 8.31 0.70 25.15
N LYS A 189 8.54 1.72 25.99
CA LYS A 189 7.57 2.80 26.24
C LYS A 189 7.65 3.81 25.11
N VAL A 190 6.63 3.85 24.24
CA VAL A 190 6.65 4.57 22.97
C VAL A 190 5.76 5.80 22.96
N ALA A 191 6.30 6.94 22.49
CA ALA A 191 5.54 8.10 22.03
C ALA A 191 5.49 8.14 20.49
N LEU A 192 4.33 8.41 19.92
CA LEU A 192 4.13 8.63 18.48
C LEU A 192 3.59 10.05 18.27
N VAL A 193 4.42 10.93 17.68
CA VAL A 193 4.07 12.33 17.42
C VAL A 193 3.50 12.45 16.02
N GLU A 194 2.30 13.02 15.87
CA GLU A 194 1.66 13.23 14.57
C GLU A 194 1.03 14.62 14.48
N ARG A 195 1.33 15.34 13.39
CA ARG A 195 0.79 16.70 13.16
C ARG A 195 -0.67 16.72 12.73
N TRP A 196 -1.15 15.64 12.12
CA TRP A 196 -2.53 15.52 11.63
C TRP A 196 -3.45 14.94 12.70
N PRO A 197 -4.77 15.21 12.61
CA PRO A 197 -5.73 14.68 13.59
C PRO A 197 -5.82 13.16 13.61
N GLN A 198 -5.40 12.50 12.52
CA GLN A 198 -5.50 11.06 12.33
C GLN A 198 -4.13 10.44 12.02
N LEU A 199 -3.91 9.23 12.51
CA LEU A 199 -2.74 8.43 12.16
C LEU A 199 -2.82 8.01 10.68
N GLY A 200 -1.67 7.57 10.12
CA GLY A 200 -1.58 7.05 8.76
C GLY A 200 -0.81 7.94 7.78
N GLY A 201 -0.50 9.18 8.17
CA GLY A 201 0.29 10.13 7.37
C GLY A 201 -0.30 10.41 5.99
N VAL A 202 0.56 10.82 5.05
CA VAL A 202 0.15 11.15 3.67
C VAL A 202 -0.50 9.96 2.97
N CYS A 203 0.09 8.77 3.06
CA CYS A 203 -0.36 7.59 2.33
C CYS A 203 -1.82 7.24 2.63
N LEU A 204 -2.19 7.13 3.92
CA LEU A 204 -3.55 6.76 4.31
C LEU A 204 -4.55 7.90 4.10
N ASN A 205 -4.17 9.12 4.47
CA ASN A 205 -5.16 10.21 4.57
C ASN A 205 -5.35 10.97 3.24
N VAL A 206 -4.25 11.22 2.49
CA VAL A 206 -4.26 12.06 1.28
C VAL A 206 -3.34 11.55 0.18
N GLY A 207 -3.15 10.24 0.08
CA GLY A 207 -2.24 9.61 -0.89
C GLY A 207 -2.77 8.28 -1.41
N CYS A 208 -2.05 7.20 -1.09
CA CYS A 208 -2.26 5.87 -1.67
C CYS A 208 -3.69 5.35 -1.49
N ILE A 209 -4.24 5.43 -0.28
CA ILE A 209 -5.54 4.80 0.00
C ILE A 209 -6.68 5.53 -0.72
N PRO A 210 -6.87 6.86 -0.56
CA PRO A 210 -7.91 7.55 -1.29
C PRO A 210 -7.73 7.48 -2.82
N SER A 211 -6.49 7.51 -3.34
CA SER A 211 -6.26 7.40 -4.79
C SER A 211 -6.65 6.01 -5.32
N LYS A 212 -6.33 4.93 -4.61
CA LYS A 212 -6.69 3.56 -5.03
C LYS A 212 -8.19 3.31 -4.94
N ALA A 213 -8.88 3.90 -3.98
CA ALA A 213 -10.35 3.90 -3.96
C ALA A 213 -10.92 4.56 -5.23
N LEU A 214 -10.41 5.73 -5.60
CA LEU A 214 -10.87 6.45 -6.79
C LEU A 214 -10.50 5.75 -8.09
N LEU A 215 -9.30 5.17 -8.18
CA LEU A 215 -8.86 4.37 -9.33
C LEU A 215 -9.74 3.12 -9.51
N HIS A 216 -10.16 2.48 -8.41
CA HIS A 216 -11.13 1.39 -8.48
C HIS A 216 -12.47 1.85 -9.06
N ALA A 217 -13.00 3.01 -8.65
CA ALA A 217 -14.22 3.56 -9.24
C ALA A 217 -14.05 3.87 -10.74
N ALA A 218 -12.91 4.44 -11.13
CA ALA A 218 -12.55 4.68 -12.52
C ALA A 218 -12.52 3.38 -13.34
N ARG A 219 -11.89 2.34 -12.80
CA ARG A 219 -11.79 1.02 -13.40
C ARG A 219 -13.17 0.40 -13.65
N VAL A 220 -14.09 0.46 -12.68
CA VAL A 220 -15.48 -0.06 -12.84
C VAL A 220 -16.20 0.63 -13.98
N ILE A 221 -16.04 1.96 -14.13
CA ILE A 221 -16.65 2.72 -15.23
C ILE A 221 -16.09 2.26 -16.58
N GLU A 222 -14.77 2.10 -16.67
CA GLU A 222 -14.11 1.72 -17.92
C GLU A 222 -14.42 0.25 -18.31
N GLU A 223 -14.37 -0.69 -17.36
CA GLU A 223 -14.72 -2.09 -17.59
C GLU A 223 -16.18 -2.23 -18.07
N ALA A 224 -17.11 -1.45 -17.51
CA ALA A 224 -18.50 -1.41 -17.97
C ALA A 224 -18.60 -0.91 -19.41
N ASN A 225 -17.86 0.16 -19.76
CA ASN A 225 -17.84 0.69 -21.13
C ASN A 225 -17.25 -0.30 -22.14
N GLU A 226 -16.23 -1.05 -21.73
CA GLU A 226 -15.54 -2.05 -22.57
C GLU A 226 -16.39 -3.29 -22.87
N MET A 227 -17.49 -3.50 -22.16
CA MET A 227 -18.41 -4.61 -22.45
C MET A 227 -19.34 -4.36 -23.67
N ALA A 228 -19.47 -3.13 -24.15
CA ALA A 228 -20.37 -2.80 -25.25
C ALA A 228 -20.09 -3.57 -26.55
N PRO A 229 -18.82 -3.73 -27.02
CA PRO A 229 -18.50 -4.57 -28.18
C PRO A 229 -18.82 -6.06 -27.99
N HIS A 230 -18.96 -6.51 -26.75
CA HIS A 230 -19.29 -7.90 -26.38
C HIS A 230 -20.79 -8.12 -26.17
N GLY A 231 -21.63 -7.12 -26.54
CA GLY A 231 -23.09 -7.22 -26.52
C GLY A 231 -23.75 -6.82 -25.18
N ILE A 232 -22.98 -6.29 -24.21
CA ILE A 232 -23.53 -5.78 -22.96
C ILE A 232 -23.29 -4.27 -22.92
N SER A 233 -24.38 -3.50 -23.09
CA SER A 233 -24.30 -2.03 -23.05
C SER A 233 -24.90 -1.50 -21.75
N PHE A 234 -24.08 -0.76 -21.00
CA PHE A 234 -24.52 0.04 -19.88
C PHE A 234 -24.86 1.46 -20.39
N GLY A 235 -25.87 2.09 -19.82
CA GLY A 235 -26.12 3.51 -20.07
C GLY A 235 -24.97 4.39 -19.58
N LYS A 236 -24.92 5.65 -20.04
CA LYS A 236 -23.92 6.60 -19.52
C LYS A 236 -24.06 6.70 -17.97
N PRO A 237 -22.99 6.51 -17.20
CA PRO A 237 -23.07 6.53 -15.75
C PRO A 237 -23.49 7.90 -15.24
N THR A 238 -24.38 7.94 -14.26
CA THR A 238 -24.65 9.13 -13.47
C THR A 238 -23.68 9.15 -12.29
N ILE A 239 -22.84 10.16 -12.21
CA ILE A 239 -21.81 10.27 -11.18
C ILE A 239 -22.24 11.30 -10.13
N ASP A 240 -22.52 10.82 -8.91
CA ASP A 240 -22.68 11.65 -7.73
C ASP A 240 -21.31 11.83 -7.04
N VAL A 241 -20.66 12.94 -7.32
CA VAL A 241 -19.32 13.24 -6.79
C VAL A 241 -19.34 13.37 -5.27
N GLY A 242 -20.44 13.85 -4.67
CA GLY A 242 -20.61 13.95 -3.22
C GLY A 242 -20.53 12.57 -2.56
N ARG A 243 -21.33 11.61 -3.05
CA ARG A 243 -21.31 10.23 -2.55
C ARG A 243 -19.99 9.52 -2.79
N LEU A 244 -19.32 9.80 -3.91
CA LEU A 244 -17.99 9.24 -4.20
C LEU A 244 -16.94 9.75 -3.22
N ARG A 245 -16.96 11.05 -2.89
CA ARG A 245 -16.12 11.65 -1.85
C ARG A 245 -16.39 11.03 -0.47
N GLU A 246 -17.66 10.87 -0.11
CA GLU A 246 -18.05 10.24 1.15
C GLU A 246 -17.57 8.80 1.24
N TRP A 247 -17.73 8.01 0.17
CA TRP A 247 -17.24 6.64 0.14
C TRP A 247 -15.73 6.57 0.31
N LYS A 248 -14.96 7.37 -0.43
CA LYS A 248 -13.52 7.51 -0.27
C LYS A 248 -13.16 7.85 1.19
N SER A 249 -13.87 8.81 1.79
CA SER A 249 -13.63 9.25 3.17
C SER A 249 -13.97 8.17 4.20
N ARG A 250 -15.03 7.38 3.98
CA ARG A 250 -15.34 6.21 4.85
C ARG A 250 -14.23 5.17 4.84
N VAL A 251 -13.63 4.88 3.68
CA VAL A 251 -12.49 3.95 3.59
C VAL A 251 -11.31 4.46 4.42
N VAL A 252 -10.95 5.73 4.26
CA VAL A 252 -9.85 6.36 5.00
C VAL A 252 -10.13 6.34 6.51
N ASN A 253 -11.32 6.77 6.92
CA ASN A 253 -11.70 6.86 8.34
C ASN A 253 -11.74 5.49 9.02
N ARG A 254 -12.21 4.45 8.31
CA ARG A 254 -12.20 3.07 8.84
C ARG A 254 -10.79 2.60 9.14
N LEU A 255 -9.85 2.81 8.22
CA LEU A 255 -8.45 2.42 8.41
C LEU A 255 -7.76 3.27 9.49
N ALA A 256 -7.99 4.58 9.52
CA ALA A 256 -7.44 5.47 10.54
C ALA A 256 -7.96 5.12 11.94
N GLY A 257 -9.25 4.78 12.05
CA GLY A 257 -9.87 4.26 13.29
C GLY A 257 -9.23 2.96 13.77
N GLY A 258 -8.96 2.04 12.84
CA GLY A 258 -8.21 0.80 13.12
C GLY A 258 -6.81 1.07 13.68
N LEU A 259 -6.05 1.98 13.05
CA LEU A 259 -4.72 2.37 13.55
C LEU A 259 -4.78 2.98 14.96
N ALA A 260 -5.77 3.83 15.24
CA ALA A 260 -5.97 4.40 16.57
C ALA A 260 -6.31 3.31 17.61
N GLY A 261 -7.10 2.30 17.22
CA GLY A 261 -7.37 1.10 18.02
C GLY A 261 -6.09 0.33 18.36
N LEU A 262 -5.29 0.03 17.34
CA LEU A 262 -4.02 -0.69 17.47
C LEU A 262 -3.01 0.07 18.35
N ALA A 263 -2.95 1.40 18.27
CA ALA A 263 -2.12 2.23 19.13
C ALA A 263 -2.54 2.12 20.61
N ARG A 264 -3.85 2.17 20.88
CA ARG A 264 -4.39 2.01 22.26
C ARG A 264 -4.09 0.64 22.83
N GLN A 265 -4.33 -0.44 22.08
CA GLN A 265 -4.05 -1.82 22.52
C GLN A 265 -2.58 -2.00 22.91
N ARG A 266 -1.65 -1.39 22.16
CA ARG A 266 -0.20 -1.44 22.42
C ARG A 266 0.27 -0.40 23.43
N LYS A 267 -0.64 0.40 23.99
CA LYS A 267 -0.31 1.47 24.94
C LYS A 267 0.69 2.51 24.37
N VAL A 268 0.68 2.70 23.05
CA VAL A 268 1.46 3.75 22.40
C VAL A 268 0.83 5.10 22.73
N THR A 269 1.63 6.01 23.29
CA THR A 269 1.17 7.37 23.62
C THR A 269 1.18 8.21 22.33
N VAL A 270 0.00 8.44 21.75
CA VAL A 270 -0.13 9.34 20.60
C VAL A 270 -0.14 10.79 21.06
N ILE A 271 0.76 11.59 20.50
CA ILE A 271 0.93 13.01 20.80
C ILE A 271 0.62 13.82 19.55
N GLN A 272 -0.50 14.51 19.54
CA GLN A 272 -0.87 15.36 18.41
C GLN A 272 -0.06 16.66 18.43
N GLY A 273 0.43 17.07 17.27
CA GLY A 273 1.15 18.32 17.05
C GLY A 273 2.35 18.21 16.13
N THR A 274 2.91 19.34 15.77
CA THR A 274 4.13 19.43 14.96
C THR A 274 5.35 19.33 15.87
N GLY A 275 6.17 18.28 15.67
CA GLY A 275 7.39 18.05 16.44
C GLY A 275 8.63 18.67 15.79
N GLN A 276 9.45 19.33 16.59
CA GLN A 276 10.77 19.87 16.20
C GLN A 276 11.78 19.57 17.31
N PHE A 277 12.98 19.18 16.93
CA PHE A 277 14.06 18.97 17.89
C PHE A 277 14.44 20.25 18.60
N THR A 278 14.68 20.20 19.90
CA THR A 278 15.24 21.27 20.74
C THR A 278 16.56 20.86 21.38
N GLY A 279 16.90 19.58 21.30
CA GLY A 279 18.12 19.00 21.82
C GLY A 279 18.30 17.55 21.35
N PRO A 280 19.41 16.90 21.72
CA PRO A 280 19.71 15.51 21.31
C PRO A 280 18.68 14.49 21.77
N HIS A 281 18.00 14.76 22.87
CA HIS A 281 17.00 13.87 23.50
C HIS A 281 15.67 14.56 23.77
N GLU A 282 15.38 15.66 23.05
CA GLU A 282 14.18 16.46 23.27
C GLU A 282 13.53 16.89 21.96
N VAL A 283 12.19 16.78 21.92
CA VAL A 283 11.34 17.30 20.86
C VAL A 283 10.28 18.21 21.48
N ARG A 284 10.17 19.42 20.96
CA ARG A 284 9.04 20.30 21.22
C ARG A 284 7.91 19.93 20.28
N VAL A 285 6.74 19.62 20.84
CA VAL A 285 5.51 19.35 20.11
C VAL A 285 4.57 20.54 20.27
N THR A 286 4.19 21.16 19.16
CA THR A 286 3.30 22.34 19.12
C THR A 286 1.95 21.93 18.53
N GLU A 287 0.87 22.12 19.28
CA GLU A 287 -0.51 21.94 18.86
C GLU A 287 -1.32 23.20 19.13
N ARG A 288 -1.93 23.81 18.09
CA ARG A 288 -2.82 25.00 18.17
C ARG A 288 -2.24 26.18 18.97
N GLY A 289 -0.93 26.32 19.01
CA GLY A 289 -0.23 27.38 19.75
C GLY A 289 0.32 26.95 21.12
N ASP A 290 -0.19 25.88 21.70
CA ASP A 290 0.37 25.28 22.90
C ASP A 290 1.58 24.43 22.57
N ALA A 291 2.63 24.53 23.36
CA ALA A 291 3.86 23.78 23.15
C ALA A 291 4.23 22.99 24.41
N ARG A 292 4.63 21.72 24.20
CA ARG A 292 5.21 20.89 25.25
C ARG A 292 6.51 20.27 24.79
N THR A 293 7.44 20.07 25.69
CA THR A 293 8.67 19.34 25.44
C THR A 293 8.49 17.89 25.90
N VAL A 294 8.98 16.96 25.07
CA VAL A 294 8.96 15.51 25.33
C VAL A 294 10.38 15.00 25.23
N SER A 295 10.84 14.32 26.29
CA SER A 295 12.17 13.71 26.34
C SER A 295 12.13 12.23 25.98
N PHE A 296 13.21 11.73 25.37
CA PHE A 296 13.32 10.35 24.91
C PHE A 296 14.76 9.81 25.00
N ALA A 297 14.88 8.51 25.21
CA ALA A 297 16.18 7.83 25.16
C ALA A 297 16.64 7.63 23.70
N GLN A 298 15.73 7.27 22.79
CA GLN A 298 15.97 7.06 21.37
C GLN A 298 14.87 7.69 20.53
N CYS A 299 15.15 8.02 19.25
CA CYS A 299 14.16 8.61 18.36
C CYS A 299 14.22 7.96 16.96
N ILE A 300 13.03 7.73 16.34
CA ILE A 300 12.90 7.37 14.94
C ILE A 300 12.22 8.53 14.21
N ILE A 301 12.94 9.14 13.25
CA ILE A 301 12.43 10.20 12.39
C ILE A 301 11.68 9.56 11.21
N ALA A 302 10.36 9.72 11.18
CA ALA A 302 9.46 9.23 10.13
C ALA A 302 8.64 10.38 9.51
N ALA A 303 9.26 11.57 9.39
CA ALA A 303 8.58 12.82 9.01
C ALA A 303 8.15 12.90 7.54
N GLY A 304 8.54 11.92 6.71
CA GLY A 304 8.05 11.73 5.34
C GLY A 304 8.43 12.86 4.38
N SER A 305 7.54 13.09 3.41
CA SER A 305 7.71 14.05 2.32
C SER A 305 6.43 14.82 2.04
N GLU A 306 6.54 15.87 1.23
CA GLU A 306 5.40 16.66 0.71
C GLU A 306 5.50 16.82 -0.81
N PRO A 307 4.40 17.21 -1.51
CA PRO A 307 4.46 17.53 -2.94
C PRO A 307 5.51 18.61 -3.23
N ALA A 308 6.34 18.37 -4.25
CA ALA A 308 7.32 19.37 -4.68
C ALA A 308 6.60 20.57 -5.30
N ARG A 309 7.04 21.76 -4.93
CA ARG A 309 6.52 23.01 -5.50
C ARG A 309 7.27 23.38 -6.76
N LEU A 310 6.54 23.76 -7.80
CA LEU A 310 7.14 24.32 -8.99
C LEU A 310 7.23 25.85 -8.80
N PRO A 311 8.44 26.44 -8.88
CA PRO A 311 8.60 27.89 -8.73
C PRO A 311 7.84 28.68 -9.81
N GLY A 312 7.35 29.87 -9.47
CA GLY A 312 6.70 30.79 -10.42
C GLY A 312 5.25 30.47 -10.72
N LEU A 313 4.61 29.53 -10.00
CA LEU A 313 3.17 29.31 -10.09
C LEU A 313 2.40 30.37 -9.29
N PRO A 314 1.22 30.80 -9.76
CA PRO A 314 0.39 31.73 -9.01
C PRO A 314 -0.19 31.07 -7.74
N ASP A 315 -0.41 31.86 -6.71
CA ASP A 315 -1.18 31.46 -5.52
C ASP A 315 -2.67 31.55 -5.84
N ASP A 316 -3.18 30.53 -6.51
CA ASP A 316 -4.56 30.44 -7.00
C ASP A 316 -5.12 29.05 -6.63
N PRO A 317 -6.34 28.95 -6.07
CA PRO A 317 -6.92 27.67 -5.64
C PRO A 317 -7.20 26.69 -6.79
N ARG A 318 -7.12 27.13 -8.03
CA ARG A 318 -7.23 26.28 -9.23
C ARG A 318 -5.91 25.58 -9.58
N VAL A 319 -4.78 26.01 -8.98
CA VAL A 319 -3.49 25.31 -9.05
C VAL A 319 -3.40 24.38 -7.84
N ILE A 320 -3.52 23.08 -8.07
CA ILE A 320 -3.63 22.06 -7.03
C ILE A 320 -2.43 21.10 -7.07
N ASP A 321 -2.14 20.50 -5.94
CA ASP A 321 -1.22 19.36 -5.80
C ASP A 321 -1.99 18.02 -5.75
N SER A 322 -1.27 16.93 -5.48
CA SER A 322 -1.88 15.59 -5.36
C SER A 322 -2.90 15.48 -4.23
N THR A 323 -2.80 16.28 -3.17
CA THR A 323 -3.78 16.33 -2.08
C THR A 323 -5.06 17.03 -2.55
N GLY A 324 -4.92 18.18 -3.19
CA GLY A 324 -6.06 18.90 -3.77
C GLY A 324 -6.79 18.11 -4.85
N ALA A 325 -6.09 17.28 -5.62
CA ALA A 325 -6.71 16.42 -6.62
C ALA A 325 -7.67 15.38 -6.03
N LEU A 326 -7.44 14.94 -4.79
CA LEU A 326 -8.32 13.97 -4.11
C LEU A 326 -9.65 14.58 -3.62
N GLU A 327 -9.79 15.90 -3.68
CA GLU A 327 -11.06 16.57 -3.39
C GLU A 327 -12.09 16.38 -4.52
N LEU A 328 -11.65 15.89 -5.68
CA LEU A 328 -12.50 15.58 -6.85
C LEU A 328 -13.39 16.75 -7.28
N ASP A 329 -12.82 17.95 -7.31
CA ASP A 329 -13.50 19.07 -7.90
C ASP A 329 -13.33 18.95 -9.42
N LEU A 330 -14.37 18.45 -10.11
CA LEU A 330 -14.31 18.05 -11.52
C LEU A 330 -14.39 19.29 -12.44
N PRO A 331 -13.26 19.75 -13.02
CA PRO A 331 -13.25 20.84 -14.00
C PRO A 331 -13.70 20.33 -15.38
N GLY A 332 -14.00 21.24 -16.29
CA GLY A 332 -14.19 20.88 -17.71
C GLY A 332 -12.88 20.41 -18.35
N ARG A 333 -11.77 21.14 -18.07
CA ARG A 333 -10.42 20.83 -18.58
C ARG A 333 -9.38 20.89 -17.47
N LEU A 334 -8.62 19.80 -17.34
CA LEU A 334 -7.52 19.67 -16.40
C LEU A 334 -6.18 19.55 -17.13
N LEU A 335 -5.20 20.36 -16.74
CA LEU A 335 -3.80 20.10 -17.10
C LEU A 335 -3.09 19.40 -15.94
N VAL A 336 -2.40 18.30 -16.23
CA VAL A 336 -1.50 17.60 -15.30
C VAL A 336 -0.07 17.93 -15.70
N ILE A 337 0.67 18.59 -14.81
CA ILE A 337 2.11 18.87 -14.97
C ILE A 337 2.90 17.79 -14.26
N GLY A 338 3.57 16.94 -15.04
CA GLY A 338 4.31 15.76 -14.59
C GLY A 338 3.66 14.46 -15.01
N GLY A 339 4.31 13.74 -15.91
CA GLY A 339 3.90 12.42 -16.43
C GLY A 339 4.45 11.24 -15.60
N GLY A 340 4.69 11.45 -14.30
CA GLY A 340 5.04 10.40 -13.35
C GLY A 340 3.81 9.65 -12.83
N ILE A 341 4.03 8.68 -11.91
CA ILE A 341 2.99 7.78 -11.38
C ILE A 341 1.79 8.56 -10.84
N ILE A 342 2.01 9.52 -9.92
CA ILE A 342 0.92 10.25 -9.26
C ILE A 342 0.09 11.06 -10.27
N GLY A 343 0.74 11.74 -11.20
CA GLY A 343 0.07 12.53 -12.22
C GLY A 343 -0.80 11.68 -13.12
N LEU A 344 -0.28 10.54 -13.58
CA LEU A 344 -1.01 9.64 -14.47
C LEU A 344 -2.14 8.88 -13.77
N GLU A 345 -1.98 8.53 -12.49
CA GLU A 345 -3.06 7.95 -11.68
C GLU A 345 -4.23 8.96 -11.53
N MET A 346 -3.95 10.20 -11.19
CA MET A 346 -5.00 11.23 -11.09
C MET A 346 -5.60 11.55 -12.46
N ALA A 347 -4.80 11.61 -13.51
CA ALA A 347 -5.28 11.75 -14.89
C ALA A 347 -6.27 10.66 -15.27
N THR A 348 -5.98 9.40 -14.90
CA THR A 348 -6.87 8.24 -15.13
C THR A 348 -8.21 8.42 -14.39
N VAL A 349 -8.17 8.83 -13.12
CA VAL A 349 -9.40 9.08 -12.34
C VAL A 349 -10.24 10.19 -12.96
N TYR A 350 -9.66 11.34 -13.24
CA TYR A 350 -10.40 12.48 -13.75
C TYR A 350 -10.97 12.23 -15.16
N GLN A 351 -10.21 11.55 -16.00
CA GLN A 351 -10.68 11.19 -17.35
C GLN A 351 -11.88 10.24 -17.30
N ALA A 352 -11.83 9.20 -16.45
CA ALA A 352 -12.94 8.26 -16.30
C ALA A 352 -14.21 8.94 -15.73
N LEU A 353 -14.03 9.99 -14.94
CA LEU A 353 -15.13 10.83 -14.43
C LEU A 353 -15.62 11.89 -15.44
N GLY A 354 -15.08 11.91 -16.67
CA GLY A 354 -15.55 12.74 -17.78
C GLY A 354 -14.85 14.08 -17.96
N VAL A 355 -13.74 14.32 -17.25
CA VAL A 355 -12.91 15.53 -17.41
C VAL A 355 -12.01 15.40 -18.63
N LYS A 356 -11.85 16.49 -19.42
CA LYS A 356 -10.86 16.55 -20.50
C LYS A 356 -9.47 16.76 -19.90
N VAL A 357 -8.65 15.74 -19.97
CA VAL A 357 -7.31 15.75 -19.36
C VAL A 357 -6.23 15.96 -20.40
N SER A 358 -5.32 16.88 -20.13
CA SER A 358 -4.05 17.03 -20.85
C SER A 358 -2.89 16.76 -19.89
N VAL A 359 -1.86 16.04 -20.35
CA VAL A 359 -0.64 15.76 -19.57
C VAL A 359 0.56 16.40 -20.25
N VAL A 360 1.40 17.07 -19.47
CA VAL A 360 2.67 17.61 -19.95
C VAL A 360 3.82 17.03 -19.13
N GLU A 361 4.83 16.51 -19.83
CA GLU A 361 6.03 15.90 -19.22
C GLU A 361 7.30 16.54 -19.79
N LEU A 362 8.22 16.90 -18.90
CA LEU A 362 9.47 17.55 -19.26
C LEU A 362 10.43 16.61 -20.00
N THR A 363 10.46 15.35 -19.60
CA THR A 363 11.31 14.33 -20.21
C THR A 363 10.72 13.79 -21.51
N GLU A 364 11.52 13.07 -22.29
CA GLU A 364 11.09 12.51 -23.60
C GLU A 364 10.05 11.40 -23.48
N GLY A 365 9.79 10.84 -22.30
CA GLY A 365 8.82 9.78 -22.07
C GLY A 365 8.13 9.87 -20.74
N LEU A 366 6.92 9.34 -20.65
CA LEU A 366 6.19 9.19 -19.39
C LEU A 366 6.89 8.21 -18.46
N MET A 367 6.65 8.33 -17.15
CA MET A 367 7.19 7.44 -16.10
C MET A 367 8.71 7.24 -16.20
N PRO A 368 9.50 8.30 -16.00
CA PRO A 368 10.95 8.19 -15.98
C PRO A 368 11.40 7.17 -14.92
N GLY A 369 12.36 6.30 -15.29
CA GLY A 369 12.82 5.18 -14.46
C GLY A 369 12.14 3.84 -14.76
N CYS A 370 11.05 3.81 -15.54
CA CYS A 370 10.44 2.59 -16.06
C CYS A 370 10.88 2.32 -17.50
N ASP A 371 11.09 1.05 -17.85
CA ASP A 371 11.48 0.66 -19.19
C ASP A 371 10.38 0.99 -20.22
N ARG A 372 10.79 1.45 -21.39
CA ARG A 372 9.87 2.00 -22.40
C ARG A 372 8.89 0.99 -22.98
N ASP A 373 9.28 -0.28 -23.08
CA ASP A 373 8.38 -1.35 -23.56
C ASP A 373 7.20 -1.59 -22.60
N LEU A 374 7.38 -1.40 -21.30
CA LEU A 374 6.31 -1.46 -20.30
C LEU A 374 5.39 -0.24 -20.33
N VAL A 375 5.93 0.94 -20.63
CA VAL A 375 5.14 2.19 -20.68
C VAL A 375 4.33 2.32 -21.97
N LYS A 376 4.81 1.74 -23.07
CA LYS A 376 4.19 1.86 -24.39
C LYS A 376 2.71 1.43 -24.47
N PRO A 377 2.25 0.32 -23.83
CA PRO A 377 0.82 -0.01 -23.80
C PRO A 377 -0.03 1.09 -23.15
N LEU A 378 0.45 1.67 -22.04
CA LEU A 378 -0.21 2.80 -21.39
C LEU A 378 -0.25 4.03 -22.31
N GLU A 379 0.88 4.41 -22.93
CA GLU A 379 0.95 5.55 -23.85
C GLU A 379 -0.06 5.39 -25.02
N LYS A 380 -0.17 4.19 -25.58
CA LYS A 380 -1.14 3.87 -26.62
C LYS A 380 -2.59 4.05 -26.13
N ARG A 381 -2.90 3.58 -24.92
CA ARG A 381 -4.25 3.63 -24.35
C ARG A 381 -4.67 5.07 -24.03
N ILE A 382 -3.82 5.84 -23.36
CA ILE A 382 -4.14 7.22 -22.99
C ILE A 382 -4.18 8.18 -24.19
N ALA A 383 -3.44 7.89 -25.25
CA ALA A 383 -3.44 8.71 -26.47
C ALA A 383 -4.83 8.84 -27.12
N SER A 384 -5.71 7.84 -26.95
CA SER A 384 -7.09 7.87 -27.45
C SER A 384 -8.10 8.43 -26.45
N ARG A 385 -7.72 8.59 -25.18
CA ARG A 385 -8.61 8.96 -24.07
C ARG A 385 -8.38 10.37 -23.55
N TYR A 386 -7.11 10.81 -23.54
CA TYR A 386 -6.76 12.15 -23.07
C TYR A 386 -6.87 13.15 -24.21
N GLU A 387 -7.15 14.41 -23.85
CA GLU A 387 -7.19 15.51 -24.82
C GLU A 387 -5.82 15.71 -25.46
N ASN A 388 -4.74 15.66 -24.65
CA ASN A 388 -3.36 15.75 -25.13
C ASN A 388 -2.38 15.04 -24.18
N VAL A 389 -1.26 14.57 -24.75
CA VAL A 389 -0.08 14.11 -24.01
C VAL A 389 1.15 14.69 -24.69
N TRP A 390 1.85 15.60 -24.00
CA TRP A 390 3.04 16.28 -24.52
C TRP A 390 4.27 15.92 -23.69
N THR A 391 5.15 15.12 -24.24
CA THR A 391 6.48 14.82 -23.70
C THR A 391 7.53 15.78 -24.29
N GLY A 392 8.72 15.88 -23.67
CA GLY A 392 9.75 16.83 -24.08
C GLY A 392 9.28 18.29 -23.98
N THR A 393 8.34 18.59 -23.11
CA THR A 393 7.63 19.87 -23.07
C THR A 393 7.72 20.49 -21.65
N ARG A 394 8.17 21.73 -21.58
CA ARG A 394 8.27 22.49 -20.34
C ARG A 394 7.09 23.47 -20.21
N VAL A 395 6.49 23.52 -19.02
CA VAL A 395 5.63 24.66 -18.64
C VAL A 395 6.55 25.80 -18.20
N THR A 396 6.41 26.97 -18.81
CA THR A 396 7.23 28.15 -18.54
C THR A 396 6.52 29.20 -17.72
N ALA A 397 5.19 29.27 -17.80
CA ALA A 397 4.37 30.16 -17.00
C ALA A 397 2.95 29.61 -16.82
N VAL A 398 2.33 29.93 -15.69
CA VAL A 398 0.90 29.76 -15.42
C VAL A 398 0.38 31.09 -14.88
N GLU A 399 -0.59 31.65 -15.57
CA GLU A 399 -1.18 32.94 -15.20
C GLU A 399 -2.67 32.75 -14.87
N ALA A 400 -3.07 33.24 -13.70
CA ALA A 400 -4.48 33.27 -13.32
C ALA A 400 -5.21 34.34 -14.10
N ARG A 401 -6.23 33.97 -14.85
CA ARG A 401 -7.12 34.83 -15.61
C ARG A 401 -8.56 34.65 -15.14
N GLY A 402 -9.44 35.58 -15.44
CA GLY A 402 -10.86 35.43 -15.07
C GLY A 402 -11.52 34.20 -15.66
N GLU A 403 -11.16 33.81 -16.88
CA GLU A 403 -11.73 32.70 -17.62
C GLU A 403 -11.00 31.36 -17.40
N GLY A 404 -9.96 31.30 -16.58
CA GLY A 404 -9.18 30.08 -16.34
C GLY A 404 -7.71 30.34 -16.05
N LEU A 405 -6.92 29.28 -16.07
CA LEU A 405 -5.46 29.33 -15.94
C LEU A 405 -4.84 29.28 -17.34
N GLN A 406 -4.20 30.37 -17.74
CA GLN A 406 -3.46 30.45 -18.99
C GLN A 406 -2.07 29.87 -18.79
N VAL A 407 -1.74 28.81 -19.52
CA VAL A 407 -0.47 28.09 -19.41
C VAL A 407 0.36 28.28 -20.66
N THR A 408 1.62 28.67 -20.49
CA THR A 408 2.61 28.84 -21.57
C THR A 408 3.56 27.65 -21.57
N PHE A 409 3.77 27.09 -22.77
CA PHE A 409 4.63 25.92 -22.98
C PHE A 409 5.84 26.26 -23.85
N ALA A 410 6.93 25.55 -23.57
CA ALA A 410 8.11 25.47 -24.42
C ALA A 410 8.34 24.01 -24.82
N GLY A 411 8.22 23.71 -26.11
CA GLY A 411 8.32 22.37 -26.69
C GLY A 411 7.74 22.36 -28.10
N SER A 412 8.15 21.43 -28.93
CA SER A 412 7.72 21.39 -30.35
C SER A 412 6.33 20.78 -30.57
N ARG A 413 5.82 20.02 -29.58
CA ARG A 413 4.57 19.26 -29.68
C ARG A 413 3.37 19.95 -29.08
N ALA A 414 3.59 20.88 -28.14
CA ALA A 414 2.52 21.61 -27.47
C ALA A 414 2.23 22.97 -28.16
N PRO A 415 1.02 23.50 -28.04
CA PRO A 415 0.73 24.89 -28.42
C PRO A 415 1.56 25.85 -27.57
N LYS A 416 1.82 27.06 -28.06
CA LYS A 416 2.54 28.07 -27.26
C LYS A 416 1.79 28.41 -25.97
N VAL A 417 0.46 28.47 -26.05
CA VAL A 417 -0.42 28.85 -24.93
C VAL A 417 -1.71 28.05 -25.01
N ALA A 418 -2.22 27.60 -23.85
CA ALA A 418 -3.57 27.01 -23.72
C ALA A 418 -4.19 27.40 -22.37
N THR A 419 -5.53 27.34 -22.28
CA THR A 419 -6.28 27.67 -21.06
C THR A 419 -6.93 26.42 -20.47
N TYR A 420 -6.86 26.31 -19.15
CA TYR A 420 -7.41 25.19 -18.36
C TYR A 420 -8.22 25.74 -17.18
N ASP A 421 -9.20 24.96 -16.73
CA ASP A 421 -9.97 25.32 -15.54
C ASP A 421 -9.17 25.05 -14.26
N ARG A 422 -8.34 23.98 -14.29
CA ARG A 422 -7.44 23.60 -13.21
C ARG A 422 -6.09 23.09 -13.73
N VAL A 423 -5.09 23.23 -12.88
CA VAL A 423 -3.74 22.71 -13.11
C VAL A 423 -3.34 21.85 -11.90
N LEU A 424 -3.07 20.57 -12.13
CA LEU A 424 -2.47 19.66 -11.15
C LEU A 424 -0.95 19.64 -11.31
N VAL A 425 -0.23 19.93 -10.23
CA VAL A 425 1.24 19.87 -10.18
C VAL A 425 1.67 18.59 -9.51
N SER A 426 2.33 17.69 -10.24
CA SER A 426 2.77 16.37 -9.80
C SER A 426 4.21 16.05 -10.24
N VAL A 427 5.12 17.01 -10.04
CA VAL A 427 6.52 16.96 -10.50
C VAL A 427 7.50 16.30 -9.51
N GLY A 428 6.99 15.58 -8.52
CA GLY A 428 7.78 14.86 -7.53
C GLY A 428 7.43 15.23 -6.09
N ARG A 429 8.31 14.82 -5.16
CA ARG A 429 8.14 15.04 -3.72
C ARG A 429 9.44 15.55 -3.10
N SER A 430 9.32 16.34 -2.05
CA SER A 430 10.42 16.89 -1.26
C SER A 430 10.42 16.32 0.16
N PRO A 431 11.56 15.84 0.70
CA PRO A 431 11.63 15.34 2.07
C PRO A 431 11.43 16.47 3.10
N ASN A 432 10.84 16.14 4.25
CA ASN A 432 10.55 17.10 5.31
C ASN A 432 11.73 17.32 6.29
N GLY A 433 12.95 16.90 5.96
CA GLY A 433 14.10 16.94 6.85
C GLY A 433 14.39 18.33 7.45
N ALA A 434 14.30 19.37 6.65
CA ALA A 434 14.55 20.75 7.11
C ALA A 434 13.45 21.32 8.05
N ARG A 435 12.29 20.64 8.17
CA ARG A 435 11.15 21.16 8.96
C ARG A 435 11.15 20.77 10.43
N ILE A 436 12.00 19.78 10.79
CA ILE A 436 12.04 19.19 12.13
C ILE A 436 13.17 19.74 13.00
N ALA A 437 13.89 20.76 12.54
CA ALA A 437 15.08 21.34 13.19
C ALA A 437 16.13 20.28 13.57
N PRO A 438 16.58 19.41 12.64
CA PRO A 438 17.43 18.26 12.93
C PRO A 438 18.81 18.65 13.49
N GLU A 439 19.30 19.85 13.17
CA GLU A 439 20.53 20.42 13.66
C GLU A 439 20.57 20.59 15.18
N ALA A 440 19.41 20.84 15.82
CA ALA A 440 19.31 20.94 17.29
C ALA A 440 19.61 19.61 17.98
N ALA A 441 19.38 18.48 17.29
CA ALA A 441 19.76 17.14 17.75
C ALA A 441 21.10 16.68 17.17
N GLY A 442 21.83 17.52 16.43
CA GLY A 442 23.09 17.18 15.78
C GLY A 442 22.94 16.21 14.58
N VAL A 443 21.70 16.03 14.08
CA VAL A 443 21.43 15.20 12.89
C VAL A 443 21.79 15.97 11.64
N LYS A 444 22.58 15.36 10.77
CA LYS A 444 23.03 15.95 9.52
C LYS A 444 22.03 15.72 8.41
N LEU A 445 21.73 16.77 7.64
CA LEU A 445 21.03 16.68 6.37
C LEU A 445 22.05 16.50 5.24
N GLY A 446 21.74 15.59 4.33
CA GLY A 446 22.41 15.45 3.06
C GLY A 446 21.85 16.39 1.99
N GLU A 447 22.23 16.15 0.75
CA GLU A 447 21.71 16.89 -0.40
C GLU A 447 20.19 16.79 -0.49
N ARG A 448 19.56 17.85 -0.90
CA ARG A 448 18.09 17.96 -1.08
C ARG A 448 17.27 17.70 0.19
N GLY A 449 17.86 17.72 1.38
CA GLY A 449 17.14 17.60 2.65
C GLY A 449 16.85 16.18 3.12
N PHE A 450 17.48 15.16 2.53
CA PHE A 450 17.45 13.79 3.01
C PHE A 450 18.33 13.59 4.24
N ILE A 451 17.98 12.63 5.08
CA ILE A 451 18.79 12.21 6.23
C ILE A 451 19.52 10.91 5.87
N PRO A 452 20.87 10.94 5.75
CA PRO A 452 21.65 9.74 5.51
C PRO A 452 21.55 8.76 6.67
N VAL A 453 21.39 7.46 6.36
CA VAL A 453 21.32 6.37 7.34
C VAL A 453 22.18 5.19 6.91
N ASP A 454 22.58 4.37 7.88
CA ASP A 454 23.18 3.07 7.64
C ASP A 454 22.12 1.96 7.42
N ARG A 455 22.57 0.72 7.24
CA ARG A 455 21.64 -0.44 7.05
C ARG A 455 20.79 -0.77 8.29
N GLN A 456 21.14 -0.24 9.46
CA GLN A 456 20.38 -0.33 10.68
C GLN A 456 19.42 0.86 10.88
N MET A 457 19.28 1.70 9.85
CA MET A 457 18.51 2.96 9.87
C MET A 457 19.05 4.01 10.85
N ARG A 458 20.30 3.89 11.33
CA ARG A 458 20.92 4.88 12.21
C ARG A 458 21.38 6.09 11.41
N THR A 459 21.14 7.26 11.94
CA THR A 459 21.72 8.52 11.45
C THR A 459 23.18 8.64 11.95
N ASN A 460 23.80 9.80 11.72
CA ASN A 460 25.08 10.15 12.35
C ASN A 460 25.01 10.28 13.89
N GLN A 461 23.79 10.26 14.48
CA GLN A 461 23.56 10.21 15.92
C GLN A 461 23.14 8.79 16.29
N PRO A 462 23.91 8.03 17.10
CA PRO A 462 23.68 6.59 17.32
C PRO A 462 22.31 6.23 17.93
N HIS A 463 21.67 7.16 18.64
CA HIS A 463 20.37 7.01 19.29
C HIS A 463 19.21 7.57 18.45
N ILE A 464 19.51 8.13 17.27
CA ILE A 464 18.51 8.69 16.36
C ILE A 464 18.54 7.94 15.03
N PHE A 465 17.39 7.41 14.62
CA PHE A 465 17.15 6.69 13.40
C PHE A 465 16.32 7.56 12.44
N ALA A 466 16.33 7.24 11.16
CA ALA A 466 15.41 7.83 10.18
C ALA A 466 14.92 6.77 9.20
N ILE A 467 13.65 6.90 8.74
CA ILE A 467 12.99 5.92 7.88
C ILE A 467 12.04 6.58 6.86
N GLY A 468 11.76 5.88 5.78
CA GLY A 468 10.77 6.26 4.76
C GLY A 468 11.29 7.33 3.80
N ASP A 469 10.38 8.18 3.32
CA ASP A 469 10.66 9.16 2.28
C ASP A 469 11.81 10.12 2.64
N ILE A 470 12.05 10.32 3.93
CA ILE A 470 13.04 11.26 4.44
C ILE A 470 14.50 10.75 4.28
N VAL A 471 14.69 9.43 4.07
CA VAL A 471 16.03 8.84 3.92
C VAL A 471 16.47 8.66 2.47
N GLY A 472 15.53 8.73 1.51
CA GLY A 472 15.86 8.64 0.08
C GLY A 472 14.83 7.92 -0.77
N ALA A 473 15.10 7.91 -2.07
CA ALA A 473 14.30 7.17 -3.05
C ALA A 473 14.57 5.65 -2.97
N PRO A 474 13.59 4.83 -3.39
CA PRO A 474 12.23 5.22 -3.79
C PRO A 474 11.36 5.63 -2.58
N MET A 475 10.53 6.66 -2.75
CA MET A 475 9.61 7.16 -1.72
C MET A 475 8.33 6.33 -1.72
N LEU A 476 8.39 5.14 -1.10
CA LEU A 476 7.34 4.13 -1.13
C LEU A 476 6.93 3.69 0.28
N ALA A 477 5.63 3.56 0.50
CA ALA A 477 5.05 3.22 1.80
C ALA A 477 5.54 1.85 2.32
N HIS A 478 5.61 0.84 1.45
CA HIS A 478 6.06 -0.51 1.81
C HIS A 478 7.56 -0.54 2.17
N LYS A 479 8.42 0.23 1.49
CA LYS A 479 9.82 0.42 1.90
C LYS A 479 9.88 1.00 3.33
N ALA A 480 9.14 2.09 3.57
CA ALA A 480 9.09 2.73 4.88
C ALA A 480 8.62 1.79 6.00
N THR A 481 7.66 0.90 5.71
CA THR A 481 7.15 -0.12 6.64
C THR A 481 8.25 -1.11 7.04
N HIS A 482 9.03 -1.60 6.08
CA HIS A 482 10.16 -2.51 6.35
C HIS A 482 11.29 -1.82 7.11
N GLU A 483 11.68 -0.61 6.72
CA GLU A 483 12.65 0.22 7.43
C GLU A 483 12.20 0.51 8.87
N GLY A 484 10.89 0.74 9.07
CA GLY A 484 10.29 0.97 10.39
C GLY A 484 10.44 -0.21 11.33
N LYS A 485 10.25 -1.44 10.84
CA LYS A 485 10.49 -2.67 11.63
C LYS A 485 11.96 -2.78 12.02
N VAL A 486 12.88 -2.60 11.06
CA VAL A 486 14.32 -2.66 11.31
C VAL A 486 14.74 -1.62 12.38
N ALA A 487 14.34 -0.36 12.22
CA ALA A 487 14.67 0.69 13.17
C ALA A 487 14.15 0.40 14.58
N ALA A 488 12.92 -0.09 14.70
CA ALA A 488 12.32 -0.47 15.98
C ALA A 488 13.06 -1.65 16.64
N GLU A 489 13.41 -2.66 15.89
CA GLU A 489 14.15 -3.84 16.35
C GLU A 489 15.57 -3.48 16.81
N VAL A 490 16.26 -2.62 16.04
CA VAL A 490 17.59 -2.13 16.43
C VAL A 490 17.51 -1.23 17.68
N ALA A 491 16.48 -0.39 17.80
CA ALA A 491 16.25 0.42 19.00
C ALA A 491 15.98 -0.45 20.23
N ALA A 492 15.33 -1.61 20.05
CA ALA A 492 15.13 -2.60 21.12
C ALA A 492 16.35 -3.51 21.38
N GLY A 493 17.50 -3.24 20.75
CA GLY A 493 18.75 -3.97 20.96
C GLY A 493 18.91 -5.25 20.11
N GLN A 494 18.04 -5.49 19.14
CA GLN A 494 18.17 -6.61 18.20
C GLN A 494 19.18 -6.33 17.09
N LYS A 495 19.72 -7.38 16.48
CA LYS A 495 20.66 -7.29 15.36
C LYS A 495 19.92 -7.37 14.03
N SER A 496 19.09 -6.37 13.75
CA SER A 496 18.37 -6.27 12.49
C SER A 496 19.07 -5.32 11.52
N SER A 497 18.89 -5.54 10.21
CA SER A 497 19.36 -4.65 9.16
C SER A 497 18.41 -4.64 7.96
N PHE A 498 18.32 -3.53 7.26
CA PHE A 498 17.60 -3.44 5.99
C PHE A 498 18.47 -4.01 4.87
N ASP A 499 18.17 -5.21 4.46
CA ASP A 499 18.93 -6.00 3.49
C ASP A 499 18.06 -6.53 2.33
N ALA A 500 16.87 -6.00 2.17
CA ALA A 500 16.01 -6.29 1.02
C ALA A 500 16.80 -6.09 -0.29
N ARG A 501 16.80 -7.12 -1.13
CA ARG A 501 17.49 -7.08 -2.44
C ARG A 501 16.77 -6.16 -3.40
N VAL A 502 15.44 -6.12 -3.31
CA VAL A 502 14.59 -5.35 -4.23
C VAL A 502 13.42 -4.69 -3.52
N VAL A 503 12.95 -3.60 -4.11
CA VAL A 503 11.73 -2.89 -3.67
C VAL A 503 10.87 -2.69 -4.92
N PRO A 504 9.67 -3.31 -5.01
CA PRO A 504 8.82 -3.18 -6.19
C PRO A 504 8.21 -1.78 -6.31
N SER A 505 8.00 -1.34 -7.54
CA SER A 505 7.30 -0.11 -7.88
C SER A 505 6.05 -0.42 -8.69
N VAL A 506 4.95 0.30 -8.41
CA VAL A 506 3.66 0.11 -9.09
C VAL A 506 3.04 1.44 -9.44
N ALA A 507 2.56 1.59 -10.67
CA ALA A 507 1.66 2.63 -11.12
C ALA A 507 0.28 1.99 -11.36
N TYR A 508 -0.72 2.43 -10.62
CA TYR A 508 -2.10 1.92 -10.71
C TYR A 508 -2.90 2.65 -11.80
N THR A 509 -2.25 2.89 -12.93
CA THR A 509 -2.87 3.41 -14.16
C THR A 509 -3.73 2.34 -14.83
N ASP A 510 -4.30 2.61 -15.98
CA ASP A 510 -4.98 1.63 -16.82
C ASP A 510 -4.33 1.60 -18.24
N PRO A 511 -3.55 0.52 -18.57
CA PRO A 511 -3.16 -0.62 -17.74
C PRO A 511 -2.25 -0.24 -16.57
N GLU A 512 -2.22 -1.09 -15.52
CA GLU A 512 -1.23 -0.99 -14.46
C GLU A 512 0.16 -1.30 -14.98
N ILE A 513 1.18 -0.67 -14.39
CA ILE A 513 2.58 -0.98 -14.68
C ILE A 513 3.31 -1.24 -13.37
N ALA A 514 3.97 -2.40 -13.28
CA ALA A 514 4.77 -2.77 -12.12
C ALA A 514 6.15 -3.25 -12.55
N TRP A 515 7.17 -2.93 -11.75
CA TRP A 515 8.53 -3.40 -12.00
C TRP A 515 9.30 -3.57 -10.69
N VAL A 516 10.30 -4.43 -10.71
CA VAL A 516 11.11 -4.76 -9.55
C VAL A 516 12.52 -5.19 -9.97
N GLY A 517 13.51 -4.88 -9.16
CA GLY A 517 14.91 -5.20 -9.42
C GLY A 517 15.51 -4.38 -10.56
N LEU A 518 16.45 -4.98 -11.29
CA LEU A 518 17.20 -4.33 -12.36
C LEU A 518 16.31 -4.05 -13.57
N THR A 519 16.32 -2.82 -14.07
CA THR A 519 15.68 -2.46 -15.36
C THR A 519 16.66 -2.60 -16.52
N GLU A 520 16.16 -2.78 -17.74
CA GLU A 520 17.03 -2.77 -18.94
C GLU A 520 17.81 -1.45 -19.08
N THR A 521 17.15 -0.35 -18.73
CA THR A 521 17.73 1.00 -18.80
C THR A 521 18.92 1.12 -17.83
N GLU A 522 18.75 0.69 -16.58
CA GLU A 522 19.81 0.68 -15.58
C GLU A 522 20.93 -0.30 -15.95
N ALA A 523 20.59 -1.50 -16.39
CA ALA A 523 21.56 -2.50 -16.82
C ALA A 523 22.49 -1.95 -17.92
N ARG A 524 21.91 -1.31 -18.95
CA ARG A 524 22.70 -0.69 -20.02
C ARG A 524 23.55 0.48 -19.53
N ALA A 525 23.01 1.32 -18.63
CA ALA A 525 23.74 2.46 -18.08
C ALA A 525 24.93 2.03 -17.20
N ASN A 526 24.78 0.92 -16.45
CA ASN A 526 25.79 0.40 -15.53
C ASN A 526 26.71 -0.65 -16.18
N GLY A 527 26.49 -1.05 -17.44
CA GLY A 527 27.24 -2.09 -18.11
C GLY A 527 26.98 -3.51 -17.55
N THR A 528 25.86 -3.72 -16.87
CA THR A 528 25.46 -5.04 -16.34
C THR A 528 24.95 -5.91 -17.47
N ALA A 529 25.58 -7.08 -17.67
CA ALA A 529 25.13 -8.05 -18.64
C ALA A 529 23.79 -8.67 -18.20
N PHE A 530 22.86 -8.79 -19.13
CA PHE A 530 21.58 -9.46 -18.90
C PHE A 530 21.06 -10.11 -20.18
N GLU A 531 20.25 -11.13 -20.03
CA GLU A 531 19.38 -11.67 -21.08
C GLU A 531 17.91 -11.55 -20.65
N LYS A 532 17.01 -11.47 -21.65
CA LYS A 532 15.60 -11.20 -21.41
C LYS A 532 14.72 -12.36 -21.89
N GLY A 533 13.83 -12.82 -21.02
CA GLY A 533 12.63 -13.55 -21.39
C GLY A 533 11.41 -12.62 -21.37
N SER A 534 10.48 -12.78 -22.30
CA SER A 534 9.26 -11.97 -22.33
C SER A 534 8.10 -12.71 -22.96
N PHE A 535 6.90 -12.45 -22.42
CA PHE A 535 5.66 -13.04 -22.90
C PHE A 535 4.62 -11.94 -23.15
N PRO A 536 4.16 -11.76 -24.41
CA PRO A 536 3.11 -10.81 -24.75
C PRO A 536 1.75 -11.36 -24.32
N TRP A 537 0.93 -10.54 -23.70
CA TRP A 537 -0.37 -10.95 -23.16
C TRP A 537 -1.41 -11.27 -24.25
N ALA A 538 -1.16 -10.83 -25.49
CA ALA A 538 -1.96 -11.26 -26.64
C ALA A 538 -1.93 -12.79 -26.89
N ALA A 539 -0.98 -13.52 -26.31
CA ALA A 539 -0.92 -14.98 -26.32
C ALA A 539 -1.44 -15.61 -25.01
N SER A 540 -1.84 -14.85 -24.01
CA SER A 540 -2.38 -15.36 -22.75
C SER A 540 -3.89 -15.63 -22.86
N ALA A 541 -4.31 -16.89 -22.60
CA ALA A 541 -5.72 -17.24 -22.57
C ALA A 541 -6.52 -16.38 -21.58
N ARG A 542 -5.98 -16.12 -20.39
CA ARG A 542 -6.66 -15.31 -19.38
C ARG A 542 -6.80 -13.85 -19.81
N SER A 543 -5.78 -13.29 -20.40
CA SER A 543 -5.77 -11.93 -20.92
C SER A 543 -6.86 -11.74 -21.98
N LEU A 544 -6.95 -12.70 -22.93
CA LEU A 544 -7.99 -12.70 -23.97
C LEU A 544 -9.40 -12.82 -23.38
N THR A 545 -9.61 -13.63 -22.33
CA THR A 545 -10.94 -13.74 -21.68
C THR A 545 -11.35 -12.46 -20.96
N LEU A 546 -10.40 -11.61 -20.60
CA LEU A 546 -10.65 -10.30 -20.00
C LEU A 546 -10.83 -9.19 -21.05
N GLY A 547 -10.56 -9.47 -22.35
CA GLY A 547 -10.51 -8.44 -23.40
C GLY A 547 -9.35 -7.46 -23.23
N ARG A 548 -8.26 -7.87 -22.54
CA ARG A 548 -7.13 -7.00 -22.14
C ARG A 548 -5.81 -7.60 -22.58
N ASP A 549 -5.57 -7.60 -23.90
CA ASP A 549 -4.45 -8.27 -24.56
C ASP A 549 -3.22 -7.37 -24.79
N GLU A 550 -3.29 -6.12 -24.37
CA GLU A 550 -2.24 -5.12 -24.56
C GLU A 550 -1.01 -5.31 -23.66
N GLY A 551 -1.08 -6.25 -22.70
CA GLY A 551 -0.08 -6.44 -21.67
C GLY A 551 1.21 -7.11 -22.13
N LEU A 552 2.22 -7.05 -21.26
CA LEU A 552 3.53 -7.67 -21.40
C LEU A 552 4.08 -8.07 -20.04
N THR A 553 4.62 -9.28 -19.92
CA THR A 553 5.49 -9.69 -18.82
C THR A 553 6.90 -9.89 -19.35
N LYS A 554 7.91 -9.29 -18.69
CA LYS A 554 9.33 -9.49 -19.00
C LYS A 554 10.14 -9.74 -17.76
N LEU A 555 11.15 -10.59 -17.88
CA LEU A 555 12.10 -10.97 -16.83
C LEU A 555 13.52 -10.78 -17.37
N LEU A 556 14.43 -10.33 -16.52
CA LEU A 556 15.84 -10.13 -16.83
C LEU A 556 16.66 -11.12 -16.03
N PHE A 557 17.50 -11.87 -16.70
CA PHE A 557 18.32 -12.92 -16.09
C PHE A 557 19.81 -12.63 -16.28
N ASP A 558 20.61 -13.04 -15.32
CA ASP A 558 22.06 -13.07 -15.43
C ASP A 558 22.46 -14.16 -16.46
N PRO A 559 23.23 -13.83 -17.50
CA PRO A 559 23.54 -14.77 -18.58
C PRO A 559 24.43 -15.95 -18.17
N ALA A 560 25.14 -15.86 -17.04
CA ALA A 560 26.06 -16.89 -16.58
C ALA A 560 25.42 -17.82 -15.53
N THR A 561 24.61 -17.27 -14.64
CA THR A 561 24.00 -18.00 -13.52
C THR A 561 22.51 -18.27 -13.74
N HIS A 562 21.90 -17.67 -14.75
CA HIS A 562 20.46 -17.66 -15.06
C HIS A 562 19.59 -17.12 -13.92
N ARG A 563 20.18 -16.51 -12.89
CA ARG A 563 19.42 -15.92 -11.77
C ARG A 563 18.60 -14.72 -12.22
N LEU A 564 17.41 -14.62 -11.65
CA LEU A 564 16.52 -13.49 -11.89
C LEU A 564 17.09 -12.21 -11.27
N LEU A 565 17.31 -11.18 -12.10
CA LEU A 565 17.86 -9.88 -11.72
C LEU A 565 16.78 -8.80 -11.57
N GLY A 566 15.73 -8.90 -12.37
CA GLY A 566 14.65 -7.94 -12.38
C GLY A 566 13.52 -8.35 -13.30
N GLY A 567 12.42 -7.63 -13.25
CA GLY A 567 11.29 -7.88 -14.14
C GLY A 567 10.29 -6.75 -14.12
N GLY A 568 9.39 -6.80 -15.09
CA GLY A 568 8.33 -5.81 -15.22
C GLY A 568 7.10 -6.39 -15.91
N ILE A 569 5.97 -5.89 -15.50
CA ILE A 569 4.65 -6.33 -15.95
C ILE A 569 3.82 -5.10 -16.29
N VAL A 570 3.16 -5.11 -17.42
CA VAL A 570 2.14 -4.13 -17.78
C VAL A 570 0.85 -4.85 -18.15
N GLY A 571 -0.25 -4.46 -17.54
CA GLY A 571 -1.57 -5.04 -17.75
C GLY A 571 -2.43 -4.98 -16.48
N PRO A 572 -3.69 -5.45 -16.53
CA PRO A 572 -4.53 -5.56 -15.34
C PRO A 572 -3.86 -6.36 -14.23
N ASN A 573 -3.94 -5.85 -12.99
CA ASN A 573 -3.39 -6.48 -11.78
C ASN A 573 -1.85 -6.68 -11.80
N ALA A 574 -1.12 -5.91 -12.59
CA ALA A 574 0.35 -5.97 -12.62
C ALA A 574 0.95 -5.71 -11.22
N GLY A 575 0.28 -4.85 -10.41
CA GLY A 575 0.68 -4.55 -9.05
C GLY A 575 0.64 -5.74 -8.10
N ASP A 576 -0.30 -6.67 -8.29
CA ASP A 576 -0.38 -7.90 -7.50
C ASP A 576 0.62 -8.95 -8.01
N LEU A 577 0.74 -9.09 -9.33
CA LEU A 577 1.59 -10.08 -9.99
C LEU A 577 3.08 -9.87 -9.75
N ILE A 578 3.54 -8.62 -9.63
CA ILE A 578 4.96 -8.29 -9.46
C ILE A 578 5.54 -8.85 -8.15
N SER A 579 4.70 -9.20 -7.20
CA SER A 579 5.10 -9.76 -5.91
C SER A 579 5.76 -11.13 -6.06
N GLU A 580 5.35 -11.94 -7.04
CA GLU A 580 5.99 -13.22 -7.37
C GLU A 580 7.41 -13.01 -7.91
N VAL A 581 7.59 -12.05 -8.82
CA VAL A 581 8.91 -11.67 -9.34
C VAL A 581 9.83 -11.17 -8.22
N ALA A 582 9.30 -10.34 -7.30
CA ALA A 582 10.04 -9.86 -6.15
C ALA A 582 10.47 -11.00 -5.23
N LEU A 583 9.58 -11.96 -4.94
CA LEU A 583 9.87 -13.15 -4.14
C LEU A 583 10.96 -14.01 -4.80
N ALA A 584 10.88 -14.25 -6.10
CA ALA A 584 11.87 -15.02 -6.84
C ALA A 584 13.26 -14.38 -6.74
N ILE A 585 13.37 -13.06 -6.86
CA ILE A 585 14.64 -12.33 -6.70
C ILE A 585 15.17 -12.43 -5.25
N GLU A 586 14.32 -12.24 -4.25
CA GLU A 586 14.70 -12.35 -2.83
C GLU A 586 15.20 -13.76 -2.48
N MET A 587 14.56 -14.79 -3.02
CA MET A 587 14.96 -16.18 -2.83
C MET A 587 16.19 -16.57 -3.68
N GLY A 588 16.60 -15.74 -4.64
CA GLY A 588 17.71 -16.03 -5.53
C GLY A 588 17.41 -17.09 -6.58
N ALA A 589 16.12 -17.22 -6.95
CA ALA A 589 15.65 -18.16 -7.97
C ALA A 589 16.29 -17.90 -9.34
N ASP A 590 16.46 -18.95 -10.11
CA ASP A 590 16.87 -18.88 -11.51
C ASP A 590 15.68 -19.07 -12.47
N ALA A 591 15.95 -19.05 -13.76
CA ALA A 591 14.91 -19.18 -14.79
C ALA A 591 14.17 -20.53 -14.70
N ALA A 592 14.90 -21.61 -14.39
CA ALA A 592 14.31 -22.96 -14.28
C ALA A 592 13.37 -23.05 -13.07
N ASP A 593 13.74 -22.45 -11.92
CA ASP A 593 12.89 -22.40 -10.73
C ASP A 593 11.53 -21.75 -11.03
N VAL A 594 11.55 -20.61 -11.75
CA VAL A 594 10.35 -19.86 -12.12
C VAL A 594 9.52 -20.64 -13.15
N ALA A 595 10.16 -21.20 -14.19
CA ALA A 595 9.50 -21.93 -15.27
C ALA A 595 8.87 -23.25 -14.79
N LEU A 596 9.50 -23.96 -13.82
CA LEU A 596 9.00 -25.21 -13.26
C LEU A 596 7.90 -25.01 -12.21
N THR A 597 7.69 -23.79 -11.74
CA THR A 597 6.62 -23.49 -10.79
C THR A 597 5.27 -23.68 -11.47
N VAL A 598 4.43 -24.59 -10.94
CA VAL A 598 3.10 -24.86 -11.52
C VAL A 598 2.16 -23.70 -11.19
N HIS A 599 1.69 -23.00 -12.22
CA HIS A 599 0.70 -21.93 -12.12
C HIS A 599 -0.71 -22.45 -12.39
N PRO A 600 -1.74 -21.94 -11.70
CA PRO A 600 -3.12 -22.32 -12.00
C PRO A 600 -3.55 -21.77 -13.36
N HIS A 601 -4.33 -22.59 -14.11
CA HIS A 601 -4.82 -22.25 -15.46
C HIS A 601 -6.35 -22.01 -15.47
N PRO A 602 -6.88 -20.97 -16.17
CA PRO A 602 -6.11 -19.87 -16.77
C PRO A 602 -5.95 -18.69 -15.80
N THR A 603 -4.76 -18.16 -15.65
CA THR A 603 -4.47 -16.98 -14.82
C THR A 603 -3.49 -16.03 -15.50
N LEU A 604 -3.40 -14.80 -15.00
CA LEU A 604 -2.40 -13.84 -15.46
C LEU A 604 -0.99 -14.18 -14.90
N SER A 605 -0.90 -14.88 -13.77
CA SER A 605 0.39 -15.28 -13.18
C SER A 605 1.16 -16.28 -14.06
N GLU A 606 0.48 -17.07 -14.90
CA GLU A 606 1.15 -17.94 -15.90
C GLU A 606 2.12 -17.16 -16.79
N THR A 607 1.85 -15.87 -17.02
CA THR A 607 2.71 -15.03 -17.87
C THR A 607 4.11 -14.83 -17.27
N VAL A 608 4.30 -15.03 -15.96
CA VAL A 608 5.60 -14.97 -15.28
C VAL A 608 6.41 -16.24 -15.63
N ALA A 609 5.81 -17.44 -15.47
CA ALA A 609 6.44 -18.69 -15.90
C ALA A 609 6.74 -18.67 -17.40
N MET A 610 5.78 -18.28 -18.23
CA MET A 610 5.94 -18.22 -19.70
C MET A 610 7.06 -17.25 -20.13
N ALA A 611 7.28 -16.16 -19.39
CA ALA A 611 8.42 -15.28 -19.64
C ALA A 611 9.75 -15.96 -19.27
N ALA A 612 9.81 -16.78 -18.21
CA ALA A 612 10.98 -17.57 -17.87
C ALA A 612 11.24 -18.70 -18.87
N GLU A 613 10.20 -19.42 -19.30
CA GLU A 613 10.27 -20.42 -20.36
C GLU A 613 10.73 -19.85 -21.70
N ALA A 614 10.32 -18.60 -22.01
CA ALA A 614 10.80 -17.90 -23.21
C ALA A 614 12.31 -17.62 -23.18
N PHE A 615 12.87 -17.37 -21.99
CA PHE A 615 14.31 -17.26 -21.81
C PHE A 615 15.00 -18.62 -21.93
N ASP A 616 14.47 -19.66 -21.28
CA ASP A 616 15.04 -21.00 -21.23
C ASP A 616 14.86 -21.78 -22.54
N GLY A 617 13.97 -21.30 -23.43
CA GLY A 617 13.69 -21.94 -24.74
C GLY A 617 12.73 -23.13 -24.64
N THR A 618 11.99 -23.27 -23.55
CA THR A 618 11.03 -24.35 -23.28
C THR A 618 9.58 -23.93 -23.55
N LEU A 619 9.31 -22.63 -23.80
CA LEU A 619 7.97 -22.10 -24.08
C LEU A 619 7.31 -22.78 -25.28
N THR A 620 6.08 -23.26 -25.11
CA THR A 620 5.26 -23.92 -26.14
C THR A 620 4.11 -23.07 -26.65
N ASP A 621 3.63 -22.11 -25.89
CA ASP A 621 2.46 -21.27 -26.16
C ASP A 621 2.71 -20.16 -27.19
N LEU A 622 3.99 -19.95 -27.53
CA LEU A 622 4.41 -19.00 -28.55
C LEU A 622 5.58 -19.57 -29.35
N TYR A 623 5.46 -19.56 -30.69
CA TYR A 623 6.59 -19.96 -31.53
C TYR A 623 7.70 -18.92 -31.48
N LEU A 624 8.79 -19.25 -30.82
CA LEU A 624 10.02 -18.47 -30.82
C LEU A 624 11.03 -19.12 -31.76
N PRO A 625 11.56 -18.40 -32.78
CA PRO A 625 12.63 -18.94 -33.63
C PRO A 625 13.82 -19.36 -32.75
N ARG A 626 14.34 -20.58 -32.95
CA ARG A 626 15.52 -21.05 -32.19
C ARG A 626 16.66 -20.03 -32.34
N ARG A 627 17.17 -19.53 -31.23
CA ARG A 627 18.40 -18.73 -31.21
C ARG A 627 19.51 -19.56 -31.86
N LYS A 628 20.12 -19.06 -32.92
CA LYS A 628 21.35 -19.67 -33.42
C LYS A 628 22.36 -19.62 -32.28
N PRO A 629 23.04 -20.75 -31.94
CA PRO A 629 24.07 -20.71 -30.91
C PRO A 629 25.06 -19.61 -31.31
N GLY A 630 25.16 -18.60 -30.46
CA GLY A 630 26.10 -17.50 -30.65
C GLY A 630 27.49 -18.11 -30.77
N LYS A 631 28.26 -17.72 -31.79
CA LYS A 631 29.68 -18.01 -31.81
C LYS A 631 30.22 -17.49 -30.49
N ALA A 632 30.65 -18.42 -29.62
CA ALA A 632 31.46 -18.09 -28.47
C ALA A 632 32.51 -17.07 -28.95
N ALA A 633 32.53 -15.88 -28.35
CA ALA A 633 33.60 -14.94 -28.60
C ALA A 633 34.90 -15.64 -28.25
N ALA A 634 35.62 -16.10 -29.28
CA ALA A 634 36.98 -16.60 -29.13
C ALA A 634 37.79 -15.49 -28.51
N GLY A 635 38.42 -15.77 -27.38
CA GLY A 635 39.17 -14.82 -26.59
C GLY A 635 40.19 -14.03 -27.39
N VAL A 636 40.36 -12.79 -26.96
CA VAL A 636 41.66 -12.09 -26.92
C VAL A 636 41.79 -11.51 -25.52
#